data_7f934c92e5f1074f5118981c1aaacd63
#
_entry.id   7f934c92e5f1074f5118981c1aaacd63
#
_cell.length_a   1.000
_cell.length_b   1.000
_cell.length_c   1.000
_cell.angle_alpha   90.00
_cell.angle_beta   90.00
_cell.angle_gamma   90.00
#
_symmetry.space_group_name_H-M   'P 1'
#
loop_
_entity.id
_entity.type
_entity.pdbx_description
1 polymer ?
#
loop_
_entity_poly.entity_id
_entity_poly.type
_entity_poly.pdbx_seq_one_letter_code
_entity_poly.pdbx_strand_id
1 'polypeptide(L)'
;HIKPGNRVIDLGTGTGILAAFASRQGAAKVYAIDHSSIIEHAQRLAAENGIENVNFEDVHSSKFYLDEPVDVILHEQIGDFLFDEAMVPNVCDLRDRLLKPGGLILPSQFELFCEPMTLHDDRRVPYIWELNDVYGFDFSSMGRSRPNDPEYYRLVSCDLGVVKHFLGRPAPIVKVDLHTITEPTLPLKVSFMRKVTTAGLLDGLVVYMKAKVDDDLILSSSPLDPGRAPHWGFRVLRLDQRQ
;
A
#
# COMPACT_ATOMS: atom_id res chain seq x y z
N HIS A 1 8.84 15.16 -11.58
CA HIS A 1 7.54 15.11 -12.29
C HIS A 1 6.79 16.43 -12.21
N ILE A 2 6.78 17.08 -11.05
CA ILE A 2 6.19 18.43 -10.90
C ILE A 2 7.09 19.44 -11.63
N LYS A 3 6.49 20.23 -12.50
CA LYS A 3 7.18 21.27 -13.28
C LYS A 3 6.77 22.67 -12.80
N PRO A 4 7.63 23.68 -12.95
CA PRO A 4 7.25 25.06 -12.71
C PRO A 4 5.98 25.42 -13.50
N GLY A 5 5.03 26.06 -12.80
CA GLY A 5 3.75 26.44 -13.37
C GLY A 5 2.63 25.40 -13.27
N ASN A 6 2.91 24.15 -12.85
CA ASN A 6 1.88 23.14 -12.67
C ASN A 6 0.86 23.52 -11.59
N ARG A 7 -0.40 23.14 -11.83
CA ARG A 7 -1.46 23.11 -10.81
C ARG A 7 -1.56 21.68 -10.29
N VAL A 8 -1.57 21.50 -8.99
CA VAL A 8 -1.45 20.19 -8.34
C VAL A 8 -2.57 20.00 -7.32
N ILE A 9 -3.16 18.82 -7.26
CA ILE A 9 -3.96 18.34 -6.12
C ILE A 9 -3.07 17.42 -5.29
N ASP A 10 -3.08 17.60 -3.98
CA ASP A 10 -2.55 16.66 -2.99
C ASP A 10 -3.73 16.05 -2.23
N LEU A 11 -4.10 14.82 -2.58
CA LEU A 11 -5.26 14.11 -2.05
C LEU A 11 -4.90 13.35 -0.78
N GLY A 12 -5.59 13.65 0.32
CA GLY A 12 -5.26 13.11 1.63
C GLY A 12 -3.95 13.72 2.14
N THR A 13 -3.86 15.04 2.11
CA THR A 13 -2.59 15.76 2.33
C THR A 13 -1.94 15.51 3.69
N GLY A 14 -2.72 15.09 4.69
CA GLY A 14 -2.24 14.87 6.05
C GLY A 14 -1.53 16.11 6.61
N THR A 15 -0.24 15.99 6.90
CA THR A 15 0.59 17.14 7.38
C THR A 15 1.04 18.10 6.27
N GLY A 16 0.68 17.87 5.01
CA GLY A 16 1.01 18.72 3.87
C GLY A 16 2.39 18.49 3.27
N ILE A 17 3.05 17.36 3.56
CA ILE A 17 4.44 17.14 3.11
C ILE A 17 4.56 17.05 1.58
N LEU A 18 3.64 16.35 0.90
CA LEU A 18 3.66 16.25 -0.56
C LEU A 18 3.30 17.59 -1.20
N ALA A 19 2.32 18.33 -0.64
CA ALA A 19 2.00 19.69 -1.05
C ALA A 19 3.22 20.63 -0.91
N ALA A 20 3.97 20.52 0.18
CA ALA A 20 5.20 21.30 0.39
C ALA A 20 6.28 20.97 -0.64
N PHE A 21 6.47 19.69 -0.98
CA PHE A 21 7.38 19.31 -2.04
C PHE A 21 6.93 19.82 -3.41
N ALA A 22 5.64 19.75 -3.73
CA ALA A 22 5.10 20.30 -4.97
C ALA A 22 5.33 21.81 -5.06
N SER A 23 5.06 22.55 -3.99
CA SER A 23 5.34 23.97 -3.88
C SER A 23 6.81 24.29 -4.16
N ARG A 24 7.72 23.56 -3.50
CA ARG A 24 9.18 23.73 -3.62
C ARG A 24 9.72 23.42 -5.02
N GLN A 25 9.03 22.53 -5.77
CA GLN A 25 9.35 22.23 -7.17
C GLN A 25 8.83 23.28 -8.16
N GLY A 26 8.18 24.34 -7.67
CA GLY A 26 7.71 25.45 -8.49
C GLY A 26 6.28 25.29 -9.03
N ALA A 27 5.45 24.46 -8.40
CA ALA A 27 4.02 24.44 -8.71
C ALA A 27 3.46 25.86 -8.61
N ALA A 28 2.64 26.28 -9.59
CA ALA A 28 1.98 27.58 -9.52
C ALA A 28 0.95 27.62 -8.40
N LYS A 29 0.25 26.52 -8.18
CA LYS A 29 -0.76 26.36 -7.15
C LYS A 29 -0.88 24.91 -6.73
N VAL A 30 -0.99 24.66 -5.43
CA VAL A 30 -1.27 23.34 -4.85
C VAL A 30 -2.59 23.42 -4.09
N TYR A 31 -3.46 22.47 -4.30
CA TYR A 31 -4.72 22.27 -3.58
C TYR A 31 -4.55 21.02 -2.71
N ALA A 32 -4.32 21.25 -1.42
CA ALA A 32 -4.09 20.21 -0.43
C ALA A 32 -5.42 19.90 0.28
N ILE A 33 -6.00 18.73 0.00
CA ILE A 33 -7.32 18.36 0.52
C ILE A 33 -7.23 17.22 1.51
N ASP A 34 -7.93 17.35 2.61
CA ASP A 34 -8.10 16.35 3.65
C ASP A 34 -9.46 16.56 4.33
N HIS A 35 -10.04 15.54 4.92
CA HIS A 35 -11.30 15.63 5.65
C HIS A 35 -11.15 15.35 7.14
N SER A 36 -9.95 15.48 7.65
CA SER A 36 -9.61 15.32 9.06
C SER A 36 -9.02 16.59 9.65
N SER A 37 -9.08 16.74 10.97
CA SER A 37 -8.55 17.91 11.68
C SER A 37 -7.03 18.12 11.54
N ILE A 38 -6.31 17.16 10.97
CA ILE A 38 -4.86 17.28 10.69
C ILE A 38 -4.56 18.46 9.77
N ILE A 39 -5.52 18.86 8.93
CA ILE A 39 -5.34 19.95 7.97
C ILE A 39 -5.04 21.30 8.64
N GLU A 40 -5.54 21.53 9.86
CA GLU A 40 -5.20 22.73 10.64
C GLU A 40 -3.71 22.77 11.02
N HIS A 41 -3.12 21.59 11.26
CA HIS A 41 -1.69 21.46 11.51
C HIS A 41 -0.88 21.68 10.22
N ALA A 42 -1.35 21.16 9.10
CA ALA A 42 -0.73 21.37 7.80
C ALA A 42 -0.67 22.85 7.42
N GLN A 43 -1.75 23.59 7.64
CA GLN A 43 -1.81 25.05 7.42
C GLN A 43 -0.76 25.80 8.25
N ARG A 44 -0.65 25.47 9.54
CA ARG A 44 0.34 26.10 10.43
C ARG A 44 1.77 25.78 9.99
N LEU A 45 2.05 24.51 9.69
CA LEU A 45 3.36 24.08 9.20
C LEU A 45 3.74 24.79 7.90
N ALA A 46 2.81 24.96 6.97
CA ALA A 46 3.05 25.69 5.73
C ALA A 46 3.40 27.16 6.01
N ALA A 47 2.65 27.84 6.87
CA ALA A 47 2.91 29.22 7.25
C ALA A 47 4.29 29.38 7.94
N GLU A 48 4.63 28.51 8.88
CA GLU A 48 5.93 28.50 9.58
C GLU A 48 7.11 28.27 8.63
N ASN A 49 6.87 27.60 7.49
CA ASN A 49 7.90 27.32 6.47
C ASN A 49 7.84 28.27 5.25
N GLY A 50 7.02 29.34 5.31
CA GLY A 50 6.92 30.34 4.24
C GLY A 50 6.34 29.78 2.93
N ILE A 51 5.45 28.80 3.01
CA ILE A 51 4.78 28.19 1.85
C ILE A 51 3.46 28.92 1.62
N GLU A 52 3.38 29.71 0.55
CA GLU A 52 2.25 30.62 0.29
C GLU A 52 1.32 30.16 -0.85
N ASN A 53 1.79 29.25 -1.73
CA ASN A 53 1.05 28.80 -2.91
C ASN A 53 0.27 27.51 -2.71
N VAL A 54 0.05 27.10 -1.45
CA VAL A 54 -0.77 25.93 -1.08
C VAL A 54 -2.09 26.40 -0.48
N ASN A 55 -3.21 25.94 -1.03
CA ASN A 55 -4.55 26.06 -0.46
C ASN A 55 -4.89 24.77 0.26
N PHE A 56 -5.17 24.86 1.54
CA PHE A 56 -5.64 23.73 2.35
C PHE A 56 -7.16 23.76 2.47
N GLU A 57 -7.81 22.66 2.14
CA GLU A 57 -9.28 22.53 2.10
C GLU A 57 -9.72 21.35 2.98
N ASP A 58 -10.46 21.65 4.05
CA ASP A 58 -11.11 20.62 4.88
C ASP A 58 -12.35 20.12 4.15
N VAL A 59 -12.15 19.13 3.27
CA VAL A 59 -13.20 18.60 2.43
C VAL A 59 -12.90 17.17 1.97
N HIS A 60 -13.92 16.34 1.89
CA HIS A 60 -13.80 15.05 1.23
C HIS A 60 -13.65 15.24 -0.29
N SER A 61 -12.77 14.45 -0.93
CA SER A 61 -12.44 14.56 -2.37
C SER A 61 -13.66 14.64 -3.29
N SER A 62 -14.72 13.88 -2.99
CA SER A 62 -15.97 13.86 -3.78
C SER A 62 -16.75 15.18 -3.76
N LYS A 63 -16.46 16.07 -2.83
CA LYS A 63 -17.09 17.40 -2.69
C LYS A 63 -16.17 18.55 -3.10
N PHE A 64 -14.92 18.23 -3.44
CA PHE A 64 -13.94 19.21 -3.88
C PHE A 64 -14.15 19.56 -5.36
N TYR A 65 -14.15 20.86 -5.67
CA TYR A 65 -14.35 21.39 -7.02
C TYR A 65 -13.34 22.47 -7.36
N LEU A 66 -12.99 22.56 -8.63
CA LEU A 66 -12.19 23.63 -9.20
C LEU A 66 -12.81 24.04 -10.54
N ASP A 67 -12.73 25.33 -10.86
CA ASP A 67 -13.18 25.89 -12.16
C ASP A 67 -12.25 25.48 -13.30
N GLU A 68 -10.98 25.19 -13.00
CA GLU A 68 -9.97 24.83 -13.99
C GLU A 68 -9.27 23.52 -13.57
N PRO A 69 -9.02 22.63 -14.54
CA PRO A 69 -8.37 21.35 -14.27
C PRO A 69 -6.90 21.52 -13.86
N VAL A 70 -6.36 20.49 -13.20
CA VAL A 70 -4.99 20.41 -12.71
C VAL A 70 -4.10 19.57 -13.63
N ASP A 71 -2.79 19.77 -13.49
CA ASP A 71 -1.78 19.04 -14.25
C ASP A 71 -1.39 17.72 -13.57
N VAL A 72 -1.46 17.68 -12.22
CA VAL A 72 -0.98 16.57 -11.43
C VAL A 72 -1.92 16.29 -10.24
N ILE A 73 -2.18 15.02 -9.98
CA ILE A 73 -2.76 14.52 -8.73
C ILE A 73 -1.68 13.75 -8.00
N LEU A 74 -1.35 14.18 -6.78
CA LEU A 74 -0.53 13.46 -5.82
C LEU A 74 -1.45 12.76 -4.83
N HIS A 75 -1.09 11.58 -4.36
CA HIS A 75 -1.81 10.90 -3.29
C HIS A 75 -0.93 9.88 -2.57
N GLU A 76 -1.26 9.64 -1.30
CA GLU A 76 -0.68 8.55 -0.51
C GLU A 76 -1.78 7.90 0.37
N GLN A 77 -2.90 7.54 -0.22
CA GLN A 77 -4.00 6.78 0.38
C GLN A 77 -3.91 5.31 -0.06
N ILE A 78 -2.72 4.70 0.05
CA ILE A 78 -2.46 3.40 -0.59
C ILE A 78 -2.91 2.26 0.33
N GLY A 79 -2.82 2.47 1.65
CA GLY A 79 -2.99 1.40 2.62
C GLY A 79 -1.96 0.27 2.44
N ASP A 80 -2.09 -0.80 3.21
CA ASP A 80 -1.13 -1.92 3.14
C ASP A 80 -1.31 -2.80 1.90
N PHE A 81 -2.54 -2.90 1.36
CA PHE A 81 -2.89 -3.88 0.33
C PHE A 81 -3.82 -3.33 -0.76
N LEU A 82 -3.83 -2.03 -1.02
CA LEU A 82 -4.63 -1.33 -2.04
C LEU A 82 -6.14 -1.28 -1.77
N PHE A 83 -6.66 -2.01 -0.79
CA PHE A 83 -8.10 -2.12 -0.54
C PHE A 83 -8.60 -1.26 0.63
N ASP A 84 -7.68 -0.74 1.46
CA ASP A 84 -8.03 -0.26 2.79
C ASP A 84 -8.59 1.17 2.79
N GLU A 85 -8.13 2.08 1.91
CA GLU A 85 -8.41 3.52 2.02
C GLU A 85 -9.26 4.09 0.88
N ALA A 86 -9.98 3.24 0.15
CA ALA A 86 -10.77 3.65 -1.01
C ALA A 86 -9.97 4.48 -2.06
N MET A 87 -8.65 4.25 -2.15
CA MET A 87 -7.73 4.98 -3.02
C MET A 87 -8.23 5.02 -4.47
N VAL A 88 -8.57 3.84 -5.03
CA VAL A 88 -8.96 3.73 -6.44
C VAL A 88 -10.20 4.58 -6.76
N PRO A 89 -11.34 4.46 -6.05
CA PRO A 89 -12.50 5.29 -6.32
C PRO A 89 -12.24 6.79 -6.10
N ASN A 90 -11.51 7.16 -5.06
CA ASN A 90 -11.24 8.57 -4.75
C ASN A 90 -10.37 9.24 -5.83
N VAL A 91 -9.29 8.55 -6.26
CA VAL A 91 -8.41 9.08 -7.30
C VAL A 91 -9.08 9.11 -8.66
N CYS A 92 -9.85 8.06 -9.01
CA CYS A 92 -10.59 8.01 -10.27
C CYS A 92 -11.64 9.12 -10.36
N ASP A 93 -12.37 9.39 -9.26
CA ASP A 93 -13.33 10.50 -9.22
C ASP A 93 -12.65 11.86 -9.48
N LEU A 94 -11.53 12.15 -8.82
CA LEU A 94 -10.77 13.38 -9.06
C LEU A 94 -10.17 13.44 -10.47
N ARG A 95 -9.64 12.32 -10.97
CA ARG A 95 -9.12 12.20 -12.33
C ARG A 95 -10.17 12.61 -13.35
N ASP A 96 -11.34 12.01 -13.26
CA ASP A 96 -12.40 12.17 -14.27
C ASP A 96 -13.00 13.58 -14.25
N ARG A 97 -12.99 14.26 -13.12
CA ARG A 97 -13.52 15.62 -12.96
C ARG A 97 -12.50 16.72 -13.16
N LEU A 98 -11.29 16.53 -12.68
CA LEU A 98 -10.35 17.63 -12.44
C LEU A 98 -8.97 17.46 -13.10
N LEU A 99 -8.59 16.27 -13.59
CA LEU A 99 -7.29 16.10 -14.21
C LEU A 99 -7.36 16.48 -15.70
N LYS A 100 -6.39 17.25 -16.17
CA LYS A 100 -6.24 17.56 -17.59
C LYS A 100 -6.03 16.29 -18.43
N PRO A 101 -6.46 16.24 -19.70
CA PRO A 101 -6.04 15.20 -20.61
C PRO A 101 -4.51 15.07 -20.65
N GLY A 102 -3.97 13.88 -20.39
CA GLY A 102 -2.52 13.67 -20.31
C GLY A 102 -1.86 14.17 -19.03
N GLY A 103 -2.64 14.62 -18.04
CA GLY A 103 -2.13 14.94 -16.70
C GLY A 103 -1.58 13.73 -15.96
N LEU A 104 -0.83 13.95 -14.90
CA LEU A 104 -0.12 12.91 -14.14
C LEU A 104 -0.88 12.54 -12.87
N ILE A 105 -0.80 11.26 -12.52
CA ILE A 105 -1.20 10.73 -11.21
C ILE A 105 0.04 10.07 -10.59
N LEU A 106 0.37 10.39 -9.36
CA LEU A 106 1.61 9.92 -8.72
C LEU A 106 1.32 9.42 -7.29
N PRO A 107 1.55 8.11 -7.03
CA PRO A 107 1.82 7.05 -8.00
C PRO A 107 0.56 6.67 -8.80
N SER A 108 0.72 6.02 -9.98
CA SER A 108 -0.42 5.68 -10.83
C SER A 108 -0.64 4.19 -11.03
N GLN A 109 0.40 3.37 -10.90
CA GLN A 109 0.32 1.94 -11.17
C GLN A 109 0.63 1.13 -9.92
N PHE A 110 -0.19 0.11 -9.69
CA PHE A 110 -0.09 -0.75 -8.51
C PHE A 110 -0.18 -2.21 -8.90
N GLU A 111 0.59 -3.03 -8.18
CA GLU A 111 0.58 -4.47 -8.32
C GLU A 111 0.46 -5.12 -6.94
N LEU A 112 -0.48 -6.04 -6.78
CA LEU A 112 -0.60 -6.89 -5.60
C LEU A 112 -0.07 -8.27 -5.91
N PHE A 113 0.70 -8.84 -5.00
CA PHE A 113 1.32 -10.16 -5.11
C PHE A 113 0.83 -11.06 -3.99
N CYS A 114 0.76 -12.36 -4.29
CA CYS A 114 0.50 -13.40 -3.31
C CYS A 114 1.33 -14.62 -3.69
N GLU A 115 2.40 -14.89 -2.90
CA GLU A 115 3.43 -15.85 -3.28
C GLU A 115 3.61 -16.95 -2.23
N PRO A 116 3.74 -18.22 -2.65
CA PRO A 116 4.12 -19.31 -1.76
C PRO A 116 5.54 -19.09 -1.25
N MET A 117 5.76 -19.28 0.04
CA MET A 117 7.03 -18.95 0.65
C MET A 117 7.44 -19.91 1.77
N THR A 118 8.75 -19.89 2.06
CA THR A 118 9.37 -20.49 3.24
C THR A 118 9.72 -19.40 4.24
N LEU A 119 9.42 -19.63 5.52
CA LEU A 119 9.86 -18.77 6.62
C LEU A 119 11.28 -19.14 7.07
N HIS A 120 12.00 -18.19 7.68
CA HIS A 120 13.18 -18.52 8.45
C HIS A 120 12.78 -19.27 9.73
N ASP A 121 13.47 -20.36 10.04
CA ASP A 121 13.11 -21.23 11.16
C ASP A 121 13.21 -20.52 12.53
N ASP A 122 14.18 -19.64 12.69
CA ASP A 122 14.40 -18.83 13.89
C ASP A 122 13.41 -17.65 14.03
N ARG A 123 12.65 -17.34 12.97
CA ARG A 123 11.62 -16.29 12.93
C ARG A 123 10.20 -16.84 12.85
N ARG A 124 10.09 -18.15 12.67
CA ARG A 124 8.79 -18.81 12.65
C ARG A 124 8.20 -18.89 14.05
N VAL A 125 7.08 -18.22 14.28
CA VAL A 125 6.31 -18.37 15.52
C VAL A 125 5.56 -19.71 15.48
N PRO A 126 5.86 -20.68 16.36
CA PRO A 126 5.16 -21.95 16.37
C PRO A 126 3.71 -21.77 16.83
N TYR A 127 2.84 -22.65 16.33
CA TYR A 127 1.49 -22.74 16.89
C TYR A 127 1.54 -23.47 18.25
N ILE A 128 0.55 -23.20 19.09
CA ILE A 128 0.49 -23.82 20.42
C ILE A 128 0.48 -25.35 20.37
N TRP A 129 -0.15 -25.95 19.36
CA TRP A 129 -0.17 -27.41 19.17
C TRP A 129 1.14 -28.02 18.63
N GLU A 130 2.10 -27.20 18.26
CA GLU A 130 3.46 -27.63 17.91
C GLU A 130 4.39 -27.65 19.14
N LEU A 131 3.90 -27.17 20.28
CA LEU A 131 4.66 -27.06 21.52
C LEU A 131 4.38 -28.27 22.42
N ASN A 132 5.38 -29.10 22.60
CA ASN A 132 5.32 -30.31 23.44
C ASN A 132 5.98 -30.13 24.82
N ASP A 133 6.60 -29.00 25.06
CA ASP A 133 7.18 -28.62 26.34
C ASP A 133 7.09 -27.11 26.57
N VAL A 134 6.04 -26.69 27.27
CA VAL A 134 5.88 -25.31 27.77
C VAL A 134 5.77 -25.38 29.28
N TYR A 135 6.84 -25.03 29.98
CA TYR A 135 6.94 -25.18 31.42
C TYR A 135 6.62 -26.59 31.93
N GLY A 136 7.00 -27.64 31.17
CA GLY A 136 6.72 -29.02 31.50
C GLY A 136 5.35 -29.55 31.04
N PHE A 137 4.59 -28.78 30.28
CA PHE A 137 3.28 -29.19 29.77
C PHE A 137 3.32 -29.40 28.26
N ASP A 138 2.65 -30.47 27.79
CA ASP A 138 2.48 -30.81 26.37
C ASP A 138 1.14 -30.24 25.85
N PHE A 139 1.19 -29.34 24.89
CA PHE A 139 0.05 -28.71 24.24
C PHE A 139 -0.32 -29.34 22.88
N SER A 140 0.36 -30.39 22.45
CA SER A 140 0.15 -31.02 21.13
C SER A 140 -1.29 -31.50 20.90
N SER A 141 -2.01 -31.86 21.98
CA SER A 141 -3.42 -32.29 21.92
C SER A 141 -4.36 -31.18 21.38
N MET A 142 -3.98 -29.92 21.45
CA MET A 142 -4.74 -28.80 20.90
C MET A 142 -4.82 -28.84 19.37
N GLY A 143 -3.91 -29.55 18.71
CA GLY A 143 -3.97 -29.79 17.29
C GLY A 143 -5.25 -30.47 16.77
N ARG A 144 -6.05 -31.09 17.68
CA ARG A 144 -7.36 -31.67 17.36
C ARG A 144 -8.49 -30.62 17.28
N SER A 145 -8.26 -29.41 17.82
CA SER A 145 -9.23 -28.32 17.93
C SER A 145 -8.67 -27.04 17.32
N ARG A 146 -8.08 -27.14 16.11
CA ARG A 146 -7.49 -26.00 15.42
C ARG A 146 -8.54 -24.93 15.10
N PRO A 147 -8.23 -23.63 15.23
CA PRO A 147 -9.14 -22.57 14.84
C PRO A 147 -9.53 -22.65 13.36
N ASN A 148 -10.80 -22.42 13.06
CA ASN A 148 -11.31 -22.33 11.69
C ASN A 148 -11.23 -20.88 11.14
N ASP A 149 -10.96 -19.89 11.99
CA ASP A 149 -10.84 -18.50 11.59
C ASP A 149 -9.51 -18.28 10.86
N PRO A 150 -9.53 -17.87 9.57
CA PRO A 150 -8.31 -17.56 8.82
C PRO A 150 -7.45 -16.47 9.46
N GLU A 151 -8.04 -15.54 10.20
CA GLU A 151 -7.31 -14.46 10.89
C GLU A 151 -6.33 -14.99 11.94
N TYR A 152 -6.60 -16.14 12.53
CA TYR A 152 -5.67 -16.79 13.46
C TYR A 152 -4.33 -17.14 12.81
N TYR A 153 -4.32 -17.43 11.52
CA TYR A 153 -3.15 -17.84 10.75
C TYR A 153 -2.41 -16.66 10.12
N ARG A 154 -3.00 -15.47 10.22
CA ARG A 154 -2.43 -14.25 9.66
C ARG A 154 -1.35 -13.67 10.57
N LEU A 155 -0.27 -13.21 9.94
CA LEU A 155 0.80 -12.45 10.58
C LEU A 155 1.08 -11.21 9.72
N VAL A 156 1.08 -10.03 10.33
CA VAL A 156 1.53 -8.79 9.68
C VAL A 156 2.95 -8.51 10.16
N SER A 157 3.85 -8.22 9.25
CA SER A 157 5.25 -7.97 9.59
C SER A 157 5.86 -6.90 8.69
N CYS A 158 6.78 -6.16 9.29
CA CYS A 158 7.74 -5.29 8.60
C CYS A 158 9.18 -5.84 8.69
N ASP A 159 9.39 -6.99 9.31
CA ASP A 159 10.69 -7.60 9.49
C ASP A 159 11.11 -8.39 8.24
N LEU A 160 12.14 -7.90 7.55
CA LEU A 160 12.72 -8.55 6.36
C LEU A 160 13.25 -9.97 6.63
N GLY A 161 13.61 -10.27 7.88
CA GLY A 161 14.13 -11.59 8.25
C GLY A 161 13.07 -12.69 8.36
N VAL A 162 11.78 -12.39 8.23
CA VAL A 162 10.70 -13.38 8.40
C VAL A 162 10.61 -14.34 7.24
N VAL A 163 10.62 -13.84 5.99
CA VAL A 163 10.52 -14.66 4.78
C VAL A 163 11.91 -15.01 4.27
N LYS A 164 12.20 -16.30 4.15
CA LYS A 164 13.48 -16.82 3.67
C LYS A 164 13.61 -16.74 2.17
N HIS A 165 12.60 -17.25 1.44
CA HIS A 165 12.53 -17.18 -0.02
C HIS A 165 11.12 -17.51 -0.52
N PHE A 166 10.82 -17.09 -1.74
CA PHE A 166 9.62 -17.52 -2.45
C PHE A 166 9.87 -18.89 -3.12
N LEU A 167 8.84 -19.73 -3.15
CA LEU A 167 8.91 -21.06 -3.76
C LEU A 167 8.67 -21.04 -5.27
N GLY A 168 8.32 -19.89 -5.82
CA GLY A 168 8.09 -19.69 -7.25
C GLY A 168 8.54 -18.32 -7.72
N ARG A 169 8.42 -18.09 -9.03
CA ARG A 169 8.67 -16.77 -9.62
C ARG A 169 7.50 -15.85 -9.29
N PRO A 170 7.73 -14.70 -8.64
CA PRO A 170 6.68 -13.76 -8.33
C PRO A 170 5.97 -13.21 -9.57
N ALA A 171 4.66 -13.08 -9.47
CA ALA A 171 3.83 -12.43 -10.49
C ALA A 171 2.63 -11.74 -9.82
N PRO A 172 2.21 -10.55 -10.28
CA PRO A 172 1.07 -9.87 -9.68
C PRO A 172 -0.23 -10.66 -9.89
N ILE A 173 -1.09 -10.64 -8.87
CA ILE A 173 -2.45 -11.21 -8.91
C ILE A 173 -3.49 -10.14 -9.21
N VAL A 174 -3.19 -8.88 -8.90
CA VAL A 174 -3.99 -7.71 -9.26
C VAL A 174 -3.05 -6.66 -9.83
N LYS A 175 -3.48 -5.99 -10.89
CA LYS A 175 -2.83 -4.82 -11.46
C LYS A 175 -3.85 -3.70 -11.56
N VAL A 176 -3.46 -2.51 -11.16
CA VAL A 176 -4.26 -1.29 -11.25
C VAL A 176 -3.43 -0.24 -11.95
N ASP A 177 -4.01 0.41 -12.96
CA ASP A 177 -3.48 1.63 -13.56
C ASP A 177 -4.56 2.71 -13.43
N LEU A 178 -4.31 3.70 -12.60
CA LEU A 178 -5.25 4.77 -12.28
C LEU A 178 -5.52 5.71 -13.45
N HIS A 179 -4.70 5.69 -14.51
CA HIS A 179 -4.97 6.43 -15.73
C HIS A 179 -6.03 5.75 -16.62
N THR A 180 -6.09 4.42 -16.59
CA THR A 180 -6.87 3.64 -17.55
C THR A 180 -8.02 2.85 -16.95
N ILE A 181 -8.03 2.63 -15.64
CA ILE A 181 -9.10 1.88 -14.97
C ILE A 181 -10.44 2.62 -15.13
N THR A 182 -11.45 1.93 -15.65
CA THR A 182 -12.80 2.46 -15.89
C THR A 182 -13.79 2.08 -14.81
N GLU A 183 -13.59 0.92 -14.18
CA GLU A 183 -14.38 0.48 -13.03
C GLU A 183 -13.56 0.69 -11.76
N PRO A 184 -13.85 1.73 -10.95
CA PRO A 184 -13.01 2.08 -9.80
C PRO A 184 -13.25 1.14 -8.61
N THR A 185 -13.48 -0.14 -8.86
CA THR A 185 -13.67 -1.17 -7.86
C THR A 185 -12.65 -2.27 -8.03
N LEU A 186 -11.95 -2.59 -6.96
CA LEU A 186 -11.05 -3.73 -6.94
C LEU A 186 -11.84 -5.05 -6.82
N PRO A 187 -11.35 -6.15 -7.42
CA PRO A 187 -12.06 -7.43 -7.37
C PRO A 187 -12.12 -7.96 -5.94
N LEU A 188 -13.32 -8.32 -5.47
CA LEU A 188 -13.52 -8.94 -4.14
C LEU A 188 -12.98 -10.38 -4.06
N LYS A 189 -12.76 -11.01 -5.21
CA LYS A 189 -12.23 -12.37 -5.31
C LYS A 189 -11.25 -12.47 -6.47
N VAL A 190 -10.07 -12.98 -6.17
CA VAL A 190 -9.03 -13.23 -7.17
C VAL A 190 -8.67 -14.71 -7.14
N SER A 191 -8.72 -15.36 -8.31
CA SER A 191 -8.26 -16.74 -8.47
C SER A 191 -6.94 -16.74 -9.24
N PHE A 192 -5.94 -17.40 -8.70
CA PHE A 192 -4.63 -17.48 -9.32
C PHE A 192 -3.98 -18.85 -9.10
N MET A 193 -2.93 -19.14 -9.84
CA MET A 193 -2.12 -20.34 -9.72
C MET A 193 -0.64 -19.94 -9.66
N ARG A 194 0.13 -20.64 -8.82
CA ARG A 194 1.59 -20.47 -8.73
C ARG A 194 2.28 -21.81 -9.01
N LYS A 195 3.27 -21.77 -9.90
CA LYS A 195 4.15 -22.91 -10.13
C LYS A 195 5.32 -22.83 -9.15
N VAL A 196 5.46 -23.85 -8.32
CA VAL A 196 6.64 -24.03 -7.47
C VAL A 196 7.83 -24.40 -8.36
N THR A 197 8.91 -23.64 -8.26
CA THR A 197 10.15 -23.82 -9.06
C THR A 197 11.40 -23.91 -8.18
N THR A 198 11.25 -23.60 -6.90
CA THR A 198 12.33 -23.63 -5.90
C THR A 198 11.94 -24.61 -4.81
N ALA A 199 12.84 -25.55 -4.49
CA ALA A 199 12.63 -26.49 -3.41
C ALA A 199 12.63 -25.78 -2.05
N GLY A 200 11.74 -26.20 -1.17
CA GLY A 200 11.61 -25.64 0.18
C GLY A 200 10.33 -26.10 0.85
N LEU A 201 10.22 -25.82 2.13
CA LEU A 201 9.00 -26.06 2.90
C LEU A 201 7.98 -24.96 2.59
N LEU A 202 6.76 -25.34 2.32
CA LEU A 202 5.65 -24.39 2.18
C LEU A 202 5.11 -24.05 3.58
N ASP A 203 5.46 -22.86 4.08
CA ASP A 203 4.96 -22.34 5.36
C ASP A 203 3.64 -21.55 5.19
N GLY A 204 3.39 -21.05 3.99
CA GLY A 204 2.21 -20.26 3.68
C GLY A 204 2.34 -19.41 2.44
N LEU A 205 1.52 -18.39 2.38
CA LEU A 205 1.52 -17.37 1.32
C LEU A 205 1.92 -16.02 1.92
N VAL A 206 2.66 -15.22 1.18
CA VAL A 206 2.93 -13.83 1.55
C VAL A 206 2.27 -12.88 0.57
N VAL A 207 1.54 -11.90 1.12
CA VAL A 207 0.88 -10.83 0.38
C VAL A 207 1.68 -9.56 0.55
N TYR A 208 2.01 -8.92 -0.56
CA TYR A 208 2.73 -7.64 -0.61
C TYR A 208 2.34 -6.86 -1.87
N MET A 209 2.69 -5.59 -1.89
CA MET A 209 2.37 -4.72 -3.03
C MET A 209 3.60 -4.02 -3.60
N LYS A 210 3.41 -3.50 -4.83
CA LYS A 210 4.31 -2.54 -5.46
C LYS A 210 3.49 -1.37 -5.98
N ALA A 211 4.02 -0.15 -5.78
CA ALA A 211 3.49 1.09 -6.34
C ALA A 211 4.54 1.71 -7.24
N LYS A 212 4.21 1.91 -8.51
CA LYS A 212 5.10 2.52 -9.49
C LYS A 212 4.79 4.01 -9.60
N VAL A 213 5.77 4.82 -9.27
CA VAL A 213 5.73 6.27 -9.46
C VAL A 213 6.15 6.62 -10.89
N ASP A 214 7.25 6.02 -11.37
CA ASP A 214 7.75 6.11 -12.74
C ASP A 214 8.61 4.88 -13.08
N ASP A 215 9.35 4.91 -14.18
CA ASP A 215 10.19 3.79 -14.61
C ASP A 215 11.40 3.56 -13.69
N ASP A 216 11.86 4.57 -12.99
CA ASP A 216 13.04 4.54 -12.12
C ASP A 216 12.66 4.35 -10.64
N LEU A 217 11.44 4.72 -10.24
CA LEU A 217 10.99 4.70 -8.85
C LEU A 217 9.79 3.78 -8.66
N ILE A 218 10.06 2.61 -8.08
CA ILE A 218 9.06 1.62 -7.66
C ILE A 218 9.17 1.44 -6.15
N LEU A 219 8.10 1.77 -5.45
CA LEU A 219 7.97 1.49 -4.02
C LEU A 219 7.49 0.03 -3.86
N SER A 220 8.07 -0.71 -2.95
CA SER A 220 7.76 -2.12 -2.74
C SER A 220 7.62 -2.43 -1.25
N SER A 221 6.64 -3.24 -0.89
CA SER A 221 6.54 -3.83 0.46
C SER A 221 6.99 -5.30 0.49
N SER A 222 7.61 -5.81 -0.58
CA SER A 222 8.10 -7.19 -0.65
C SER A 222 9.12 -7.49 0.46
N PRO A 223 8.96 -8.61 1.22
CA PRO A 223 9.91 -8.98 2.27
C PRO A 223 11.32 -9.30 1.75
N LEU A 224 11.46 -9.61 0.46
CA LEU A 224 12.74 -9.96 -0.17
C LEU A 224 13.37 -8.81 -0.97
N ASP A 225 12.74 -7.63 -0.95
CA ASP A 225 13.27 -6.46 -1.61
C ASP A 225 14.08 -5.62 -0.60
N PRO A 226 15.41 -5.52 -0.74
CA PRO A 226 16.24 -4.76 0.18
C PRO A 226 15.97 -3.25 0.12
N GLY A 227 15.44 -2.75 -1.00
CA GLY A 227 15.03 -1.35 -1.20
C GLY A 227 13.56 -1.09 -0.85
N ARG A 228 12.92 -2.00 -0.10
CA ARG A 228 11.50 -1.85 0.24
C ARG A 228 11.21 -0.56 1.02
N ALA A 229 10.00 -0.03 0.82
CA ALA A 229 9.49 1.07 1.62
C ALA A 229 9.17 0.55 3.05
N PRO A 230 9.82 1.07 4.09
CA PRO A 230 9.69 0.54 5.46
C PRO A 230 8.32 0.83 6.08
N HIS A 231 7.59 1.79 5.55
CA HIS A 231 6.28 2.20 6.04
C HIS A 231 5.23 1.10 5.86
N TRP A 232 5.22 0.41 4.70
CA TRP A 232 4.25 -0.64 4.43
C TRP A 232 4.75 -2.01 4.87
N GLY A 233 3.87 -2.72 5.59
CA GLY A 233 4.08 -4.11 5.95
C GLY A 233 3.78 -5.07 4.81
N PHE A 234 4.06 -6.34 5.05
CA PHE A 234 3.55 -7.46 4.26
C PHE A 234 2.74 -8.39 5.16
N ARG A 235 1.82 -9.13 4.57
CA ARG A 235 0.97 -10.07 5.31
C ARG A 235 1.37 -11.50 4.98
N VAL A 236 1.58 -12.31 6.02
CA VAL A 236 1.83 -13.74 5.91
C VAL A 236 0.57 -14.49 6.29
N LEU A 237 0.07 -15.31 5.36
CA LEU A 237 -1.04 -16.24 5.56
C LEU A 237 -0.41 -17.62 5.77
N ARG A 238 -0.21 -18.02 7.03
CA ARG A 238 0.47 -19.26 7.37
C ARG A 238 -0.44 -20.47 7.15
N LEU A 239 0.13 -21.58 6.76
CA LEU A 239 -0.57 -22.87 6.82
C LEU A 239 -0.68 -23.33 8.29
N ASP A 240 -1.73 -24.07 8.59
CA ASP A 240 -1.91 -24.74 9.88
C ASP A 240 -0.89 -25.86 10.13
N GLN A 241 -0.30 -26.36 9.04
CA GLN A 241 0.78 -27.35 9.03
C GLN A 241 1.70 -27.08 7.84
N ARG A 242 3.00 -27.08 8.08
CA ARG A 242 4.04 -27.03 7.03
C ARG A 242 3.90 -28.20 6.05
N GLN A 243 4.16 -27.97 4.80
CA GLN A 243 4.17 -28.99 3.75
C GLN A 243 5.48 -29.01 2.97
#